data_5abc56ec27ecc64243dfd91034f85eb6
#
_entry.id   5abc56ec27ecc64243dfd91034f85eb6
#
_cell.length_a   1.000
_cell.length_b   1.000
_cell.length_c   1.000
_cell.angle_alpha   90.00
_cell.angle_beta   90.00
_cell.angle_gamma   90.00
#
_symmetry.space_group_name_H-M   'P 1'
#
loop_
_entity.id
_entity.type
_entity.pdbx_description
1 polymer ?
#
loop_
_entity_poly.entity_id
_entity_poly.type
_entity_poly.pdbx_seq_one_letter_code
_entity_poly.pdbx_strand_id
1 'polypeptide(L)'
;IGVGLVGSEMCIRDSSINGQGNYVKSVILVFMLITGTNFALHFRSVNLGLKSYQRDREFQYYILACILFTGLILSFSFLNDGNSSPLDVAFQTVSIITTTGYTATDYSSWTPFISQYLLYILMFTGAMGGSTSGGIKIIRIVALYKYVRVELKRALHEKAIIPVRIGKKVLSDELIRKT
;
A
#
# COMPACT_ATOMS: atom_id res chain seq x y z
N ILE A 1 35.38 -1.98 -4.42
CA ILE A 1 34.85 -2.42 -3.11
C ILE A 1 34.22 -1.19 -2.49
N GLY A 2 32.94 -0.97 -2.82
CA GLY A 2 32.17 0.10 -2.19
C GLY A 2 31.92 -0.27 -0.75
N VAL A 3 32.45 0.50 0.18
CA VAL A 3 32.07 0.43 1.58
C VAL A 3 30.62 0.93 1.64
N GLY A 4 29.68 0.01 1.57
CA GLY A 4 28.27 0.32 1.74
C GLY A 4 28.04 0.88 3.12
N LEU A 5 27.73 2.16 3.20
CA LEU A 5 27.11 2.73 4.38
C LEU A 5 25.84 1.95 4.65
N VAL A 6 25.85 1.29 5.79
CA VAL A 6 24.84 0.37 6.26
C VAL A 6 23.52 1.12 6.50
N GLY A 7 22.70 1.16 5.47
CA GLY A 7 21.26 1.34 5.62
C GLY A 7 20.62 0.08 5.06
N SER A 8 19.61 -0.45 5.70
CA SER A 8 18.88 -1.62 5.23
C SER A 8 18.41 -1.51 3.77
N GLU A 9 18.22 -0.32 3.30
CA GLU A 9 17.79 0.02 1.94
C GLU A 9 18.86 -0.20 0.86
N MET A 10 20.15 0.03 1.18
CA MET A 10 21.25 -0.21 0.25
C MET A 10 21.49 -1.71 0.01
N CYS A 11 21.41 -2.53 1.07
CA CYS A 11 21.54 -3.99 0.94
C CYS A 11 20.43 -4.61 0.09
N ILE A 12 19.22 -4.06 0.15
CA ILE A 12 18.07 -4.52 -0.61
C ILE A 12 18.25 -4.24 -2.11
N ARG A 13 18.81 -3.11 -2.47
CA ARG A 13 19.08 -2.73 -3.87
C ARG A 13 20.10 -3.64 -4.54
N ASP A 14 21.13 -4.04 -3.81
CA ASP A 14 22.18 -4.92 -4.34
C ASP A 14 21.76 -6.40 -4.37
N SER A 15 20.77 -6.78 -3.56
CA SER A 15 20.23 -8.13 -3.43
C SER A 15 18.86 -8.28 -4.12
N SER A 16 18.73 -7.76 -5.33
CA SER A 16 17.53 -7.98 -6.16
C SER A 16 17.19 -9.47 -6.21
N ILE A 17 15.91 -9.81 -5.99
CA ILE A 17 15.38 -11.19 -6.07
C ILE A 17 15.21 -11.61 -7.54
N ASN A 18 15.76 -10.84 -8.45
CA ASN A 18 15.75 -11.15 -9.87
C ASN A 18 16.49 -12.47 -10.11
N GLY A 19 15.85 -13.41 -10.81
CA GLY A 19 16.39 -14.76 -11.05
C GLY A 19 16.02 -15.81 -10.03
N GLN A 20 15.38 -15.47 -8.91
CA GLN A 20 14.85 -16.44 -7.98
C GLN A 20 13.55 -17.08 -8.51
N GLY A 21 13.33 -18.34 -8.14
CA GLY A 21 12.13 -19.07 -8.57
C GLY A 21 10.83 -18.44 -8.03
N ASN A 22 9.73 -18.69 -8.74
CA ASN A 22 8.40 -18.16 -8.39
C ASN A 22 7.96 -18.51 -6.96
N TYR A 23 8.41 -19.65 -6.43
CA TYR A 23 8.14 -20.09 -5.07
C TYR A 23 8.72 -19.09 -4.05
N VAL A 24 9.99 -18.70 -4.21
CA VAL A 24 10.67 -17.77 -3.31
C VAL A 24 10.00 -16.38 -3.35
N LYS A 25 9.69 -15.90 -4.57
CA LYS A 25 8.95 -14.63 -4.76
C LYS A 25 7.59 -14.66 -4.04
N SER A 26 6.84 -15.77 -4.16
CA SER A 26 5.53 -15.89 -3.50
C SER A 26 5.62 -15.90 -1.99
N VAL A 27 6.60 -16.60 -1.41
CA VAL A 27 6.82 -16.63 0.03
C VAL A 27 7.14 -15.22 0.55
N ILE A 28 8.06 -14.51 -0.10
CA ILE A 28 8.44 -13.15 0.30
C ILE A 28 7.24 -12.20 0.18
N LEU A 29 6.45 -12.30 -0.90
CA LEU A 29 5.25 -11.48 -1.10
C LEU A 29 4.26 -11.64 0.05
N VAL A 30 4.02 -12.87 0.50
CA VAL A 30 3.13 -13.13 1.64
C VAL A 30 3.67 -12.47 2.92
N PHE A 31 4.97 -12.60 3.20
CA PHE A 31 5.57 -11.96 4.36
C PHE A 31 5.54 -10.42 4.28
N MET A 32 5.76 -9.85 3.10
CA MET A 32 5.62 -8.39 2.90
C MET A 32 4.18 -7.92 3.18
N LEU A 33 3.16 -8.67 2.75
CA LEU A 33 1.76 -8.35 3.07
C LEU A 33 1.49 -8.40 4.59
N ILE A 34 2.05 -9.39 5.27
CA ILE A 34 1.92 -9.55 6.72
C ILE A 34 2.59 -8.37 7.46
N THR A 35 3.82 -8.01 7.10
CA THR A 35 4.55 -6.91 7.75
C THR A 35 3.96 -5.53 7.47
N GLY A 36 3.29 -5.35 6.32
CA GLY A 36 2.50 -4.16 6.00
C GLY A 36 1.22 -4.01 6.82
N THR A 37 0.82 -5.05 7.57
CA THR A 37 -0.37 -5.05 8.42
C THR A 37 -0.03 -4.53 9.82
N ASN A 38 -1.02 -3.93 10.49
CA ASN A 38 -0.89 -3.42 11.86
C ASN A 38 -0.57 -4.55 12.86
N PHE A 39 0.51 -4.41 13.65
CA PHE A 39 0.90 -5.40 14.66
C PHE A 39 -0.17 -5.63 15.73
N ALA A 40 -0.89 -4.58 16.14
CA ALA A 40 -1.99 -4.73 17.09
C ALA A 40 -3.13 -5.60 16.53
N LEU A 41 -3.32 -5.57 15.19
CA LEU A 41 -4.30 -6.43 14.53
C LEU A 41 -3.86 -7.89 14.51
N HIS A 42 -2.56 -8.16 14.33
CA HIS A 42 -2.01 -9.52 14.44
C HIS A 42 -2.24 -10.09 15.85
N PHE A 43 -1.88 -9.33 16.89
CA PHE A 43 -2.10 -9.74 18.27
C PHE A 43 -3.57 -9.98 18.57
N ARG A 44 -4.46 -9.11 18.09
CA ARG A 44 -5.91 -9.28 18.24
C ARG A 44 -6.41 -10.52 17.51
N SER A 45 -5.84 -10.84 16.32
CA SER A 45 -6.23 -12.01 15.54
C SER A 45 -5.85 -13.32 16.23
N VAL A 46 -4.72 -13.38 16.92
CA VAL A 46 -4.31 -14.54 17.72
C VAL A 46 -5.35 -14.82 18.83
N ASN A 47 -5.87 -13.77 19.48
CA ASN A 47 -6.79 -13.91 20.60
C ASN A 47 -8.27 -14.07 20.17
N LEU A 48 -8.71 -13.44 19.08
CA LEU A 48 -10.12 -13.35 18.66
C LEU A 48 -10.40 -14.07 17.33
N GLY A 49 -9.38 -14.68 16.72
CA GLY A 49 -9.47 -15.40 15.45
C GLY A 49 -9.36 -14.52 14.21
N LEU A 50 -9.22 -15.18 13.05
CA LEU A 50 -8.98 -14.55 11.74
C LEU A 50 -10.10 -13.59 11.28
N LYS A 51 -11.30 -13.71 11.81
CA LYS A 51 -12.41 -12.77 11.54
C LYS A 51 -12.09 -11.32 11.92
N SER A 52 -11.06 -11.12 12.77
CA SER A 52 -10.57 -9.80 13.18
C SER A 52 -10.06 -8.98 11.99
N TYR A 53 -9.41 -9.61 11.02
CA TYR A 53 -8.92 -8.95 9.79
C TYR A 53 -10.06 -8.46 8.92
N GLN A 54 -11.08 -9.27 8.72
CA GLN A 54 -12.23 -8.89 7.91
C GLN A 54 -13.06 -7.76 8.53
N ARG A 55 -13.02 -7.61 9.85
CA ARG A 55 -13.75 -6.56 10.56
C ARG A 55 -13.02 -5.23 10.59
N ASP A 56 -11.73 -5.22 10.32
CA ASP A 56 -10.92 -4.02 10.31
C ASP A 56 -11.00 -3.30 8.96
N ARG A 57 -11.49 -2.05 8.98
CA ARG A 57 -11.66 -1.25 7.77
C ARG A 57 -10.35 -0.82 7.13
N GLU A 58 -9.33 -0.57 7.94
CA GLU A 58 -8.03 -0.18 7.44
C GLU A 58 -7.38 -1.33 6.68
N PHE A 59 -7.47 -2.55 7.20
CA PHE A 59 -7.00 -3.76 6.52
C PHE A 59 -7.71 -3.96 5.17
N GLN A 60 -9.03 -3.75 5.13
CA GLN A 60 -9.80 -3.83 3.88
C GLN A 60 -9.30 -2.83 2.84
N TYR A 61 -9.06 -1.57 3.24
CA TYR A 61 -8.53 -0.55 2.32
C TYR A 61 -7.10 -0.86 1.86
N TYR A 62 -6.27 -1.41 2.74
CA TYR A 62 -4.92 -1.83 2.40
C TYR A 62 -4.92 -2.94 1.34
N ILE A 63 -5.66 -4.02 1.56
CA ILE A 63 -5.75 -5.12 0.59
C ILE A 63 -6.40 -4.64 -0.72
N LEU A 64 -7.45 -3.82 -0.63
CA LEU A 64 -8.09 -3.23 -1.81
C LEU A 64 -7.10 -2.39 -2.63
N ALA A 65 -6.27 -1.58 -1.98
CA ALA A 65 -5.24 -0.80 -2.65
C ALA A 65 -4.23 -1.71 -3.36
N CYS A 66 -3.73 -2.75 -2.70
CA CYS A 66 -2.81 -3.72 -3.32
C CYS A 66 -3.43 -4.36 -4.57
N ILE A 67 -4.67 -4.83 -4.48
CA ILE A 67 -5.37 -5.48 -5.60
C ILE A 67 -5.64 -4.47 -6.73
N LEU A 68 -6.11 -3.28 -6.40
CA LEU A 68 -6.47 -2.24 -7.37
C LEU A 68 -5.24 -1.80 -8.18
N PHE A 69 -4.14 -1.47 -7.52
CA PHE A 69 -2.93 -1.03 -8.22
C PHE A 69 -2.28 -2.15 -9.02
N THR A 70 -2.23 -3.36 -8.49
CA THR A 70 -1.77 -4.53 -9.25
C THR A 70 -2.63 -4.76 -10.48
N GLY A 71 -3.96 -4.71 -10.35
CA GLY A 71 -4.89 -4.87 -11.47
C GLY A 71 -4.76 -3.76 -12.51
N LEU A 72 -4.58 -2.50 -12.10
CA LEU A 72 -4.36 -1.39 -13.02
C LEU A 72 -3.07 -1.59 -13.83
N ILE A 73 -1.96 -1.89 -13.16
CA ILE A 73 -0.68 -2.09 -13.84
C ILE A 73 -0.75 -3.27 -14.81
N LEU A 74 -1.37 -4.38 -14.40
CA LEU A 74 -1.59 -5.53 -15.28
C LEU A 74 -2.46 -5.17 -16.48
N SER A 75 -3.55 -4.44 -16.30
CA SER A 75 -4.42 -4.03 -17.39
C SER A 75 -3.68 -3.19 -18.42
N PHE A 76 -2.86 -2.24 -17.98
CA PHE A 76 -2.04 -1.43 -18.89
C PHE A 76 -0.95 -2.25 -19.57
N SER A 77 -0.35 -3.21 -18.86
CA SER A 77 0.65 -4.12 -19.45
C SER A 77 0.04 -4.99 -20.55
N PHE A 78 -1.14 -5.55 -20.33
CA PHE A 78 -1.85 -6.36 -21.34
C PHE A 78 -2.26 -5.57 -22.58
N LEU A 79 -2.70 -4.32 -22.41
CA LEU A 79 -3.12 -3.47 -23.54
C LEU A 79 -1.96 -3.07 -24.47
N ASN A 80 -0.71 -3.16 -24.02
CA ASN A 80 0.46 -2.72 -24.76
C ASN A 80 1.47 -3.84 -25.05
N ASP A 81 0.98 -5.10 -25.22
CA ASP A 81 1.78 -6.29 -25.50
C ASP A 81 2.93 -6.53 -24.49
N GLY A 82 2.80 -5.98 -23.30
CA GLY A 82 3.75 -6.17 -22.22
C GLY A 82 3.68 -7.59 -21.67
N ASN A 83 4.78 -8.32 -21.78
CA ASN A 83 4.90 -9.71 -21.31
C ASN A 83 5.26 -9.76 -19.80
N SER A 84 4.58 -8.94 -18.98
CA SER A 84 4.85 -8.88 -17.54
C SER A 84 4.16 -10.04 -16.82
N SER A 85 4.93 -10.80 -16.04
CA SER A 85 4.37 -11.86 -15.19
C SER A 85 3.43 -11.23 -14.12
N PRO A 86 2.22 -11.74 -13.94
CA PRO A 86 1.31 -11.25 -12.90
C PRO A 86 1.91 -11.28 -11.49
N LEU A 87 2.74 -12.28 -11.21
CA LEU A 87 3.44 -12.42 -9.93
C LEU A 87 4.46 -11.31 -9.72
N ASP A 88 5.22 -10.95 -10.76
CA ASP A 88 6.25 -9.90 -10.67
C ASP A 88 5.61 -8.52 -10.48
N VAL A 89 4.49 -8.25 -11.15
CA VAL A 89 3.71 -7.03 -10.96
C VAL A 89 3.14 -6.94 -9.55
N ALA A 90 2.53 -8.02 -9.04
CA ALA A 90 2.02 -8.07 -7.68
C ALA A 90 3.14 -7.89 -6.65
N PHE A 91 4.27 -8.55 -6.87
CA PHE A 91 5.45 -8.44 -6.02
C PHE A 91 5.96 -7.01 -5.93
N GLN A 92 6.14 -6.35 -7.09
CA GLN A 92 6.62 -4.97 -7.17
C GLN A 92 5.65 -3.99 -6.50
N THR A 93 4.36 -4.13 -6.77
CA THR A 93 3.32 -3.28 -6.17
C THR A 93 3.29 -3.39 -4.65
N VAL A 94 3.30 -4.63 -4.13
CA VAL A 94 3.30 -4.87 -2.68
C VAL A 94 4.59 -4.39 -2.05
N SER A 95 5.75 -4.63 -2.67
CA SER A 95 7.06 -4.17 -2.18
C SER A 95 7.11 -2.65 -1.99
N ILE A 96 6.52 -1.90 -2.92
CA ILE A 96 6.46 -0.43 -2.84
C ILE A 96 5.46 0.02 -1.76
N ILE A 97 4.25 -0.52 -1.72
CA ILE A 97 3.23 -0.13 -0.72
C ILE A 97 3.71 -0.45 0.70
N THR A 98 4.37 -1.58 0.89
CA THR A 98 4.91 -1.97 2.21
C THR A 98 6.24 -1.30 2.52
N THR A 99 6.77 -0.52 1.58
CA THR A 99 8.09 0.15 1.66
C THR A 99 9.24 -0.81 1.97
N THR A 100 9.12 -2.07 1.50
CA THR A 100 10.16 -3.09 1.67
C THR A 100 11.33 -2.86 0.72
N GLY A 101 11.06 -2.45 -0.54
CA GLY A 101 12.08 -2.07 -1.51
C GLY A 101 12.72 -3.23 -2.30
N TYR A 102 12.25 -4.48 -2.13
CA TYR A 102 12.69 -5.59 -2.97
C TYR A 102 12.20 -5.44 -4.41
N THR A 103 13.05 -5.75 -5.38
CA THR A 103 12.72 -5.77 -6.80
C THR A 103 12.79 -7.19 -7.35
N ALA A 104 11.75 -7.63 -8.03
CA ALA A 104 11.69 -8.93 -8.69
C ALA A 104 12.16 -8.86 -10.15
N THR A 105 11.95 -7.71 -10.79
CA THR A 105 12.31 -7.43 -12.20
C THR A 105 12.67 -5.96 -12.34
N ASP A 106 13.39 -5.64 -13.42
CA ASP A 106 13.67 -4.25 -13.77
C ASP A 106 12.40 -3.60 -14.33
N TYR A 107 11.72 -2.83 -13.49
CA TYR A 107 10.51 -2.10 -13.85
C TYR A 107 10.78 -0.89 -14.76
N SER A 108 12.04 -0.49 -14.94
CA SER A 108 12.39 0.59 -15.89
C SER A 108 12.16 0.17 -17.34
N SER A 109 12.16 -1.14 -17.58
CA SER A 109 11.87 -1.73 -18.90
C SER A 109 10.38 -1.95 -19.16
N TRP A 110 9.51 -1.70 -18.16
CA TRP A 110 8.08 -1.92 -18.33
C TRP A 110 7.45 -0.88 -19.24
N THR A 111 6.81 -1.38 -20.28
CA THR A 111 5.92 -0.61 -21.15
C THR A 111 4.47 -0.92 -20.73
N PRO A 112 3.57 0.03 -20.71
CA PRO A 112 3.72 1.44 -21.05
C PRO A 112 4.28 2.26 -19.89
N PHE A 113 4.75 3.45 -20.20
CA PHE A 113 5.28 4.44 -19.28
C PHE A 113 4.32 4.77 -18.09
N ILE A 114 3.02 4.61 -18.31
CA ILE A 114 1.98 4.76 -17.28
C ILE A 114 2.19 3.81 -16.11
N SER A 115 2.64 2.58 -16.34
CA SER A 115 2.91 1.61 -15.28
C SER A 115 3.99 2.10 -14.31
N GLN A 116 5.02 2.77 -14.82
CA GLN A 116 6.08 3.37 -14.02
C GLN A 116 5.55 4.55 -13.19
N TYR A 117 4.73 5.43 -13.79
CA TYR A 117 4.11 6.54 -13.06
C TYR A 117 3.22 6.07 -11.92
N LEU A 118 2.45 5.00 -12.11
CA LEU A 118 1.64 4.40 -11.05
C LEU A 118 2.51 3.91 -9.89
N LEU A 119 3.68 3.32 -10.16
CA LEU A 119 4.62 2.93 -9.13
C LEU A 119 5.21 4.13 -8.38
N TYR A 120 5.53 5.23 -9.08
CA TYR A 120 5.99 6.45 -8.43
C TYR A 120 4.94 7.08 -7.53
N ILE A 121 3.68 7.10 -7.93
CA ILE A 121 2.57 7.56 -7.08
C ILE A 121 2.44 6.66 -5.84
N LEU A 122 2.60 5.35 -6.02
CA LEU A 122 2.57 4.40 -4.92
C LEU A 122 3.68 4.61 -3.88
N MET A 123 4.85 5.13 -4.28
CA MET A 123 5.95 5.42 -3.35
C MET A 123 5.58 6.42 -2.25
N PHE A 124 4.59 7.30 -2.49
CA PHE A 124 4.09 8.21 -1.47
C PHE A 124 3.12 7.53 -0.49
N THR A 125 2.54 6.41 -0.89
CA THR A 125 1.60 5.67 -0.04
C THR A 125 2.33 4.65 0.82
N GLY A 126 1.97 4.58 2.08
CA GLY A 126 2.44 3.53 2.99
C GLY A 126 1.33 2.53 3.29
N ALA A 127 1.66 1.39 3.88
CA ALA A 127 0.68 0.41 4.31
C ALA A 127 -0.14 0.88 5.53
N MET A 128 -0.56 -0.01 6.41
CA MET A 128 -1.42 0.31 7.55
C MET A 128 -0.71 1.14 8.62
N GLY A 129 -1.47 1.91 9.39
CA GLY A 129 -1.00 2.56 10.62
C GLY A 129 -0.58 1.51 11.65
N GLY A 130 0.59 1.70 12.29
CA GLY A 130 1.14 0.72 13.25
C GLY A 130 1.77 -0.52 12.59
N SER A 131 2.08 -0.45 11.28
CA SER A 131 2.96 -1.38 10.57
C SER A 131 4.38 -0.81 10.47
N THR A 132 5.31 -1.63 9.98
CA THR A 132 6.71 -1.22 9.74
C THR A 132 6.89 -0.29 8.54
N SER A 133 5.88 -0.15 7.67
CA SER A 133 5.97 0.64 6.44
C SER A 133 6.19 2.13 6.72
N GLY A 134 6.93 2.81 5.85
CA GLY A 134 7.07 4.26 5.79
C GLY A 134 5.89 4.96 5.08
N GLY A 135 6.12 6.19 4.60
CA GLY A 135 5.17 6.92 3.76
C GLY A 135 3.89 7.38 4.48
N ILE A 136 2.95 7.90 3.68
CA ILE A 136 1.64 8.34 4.16
C ILE A 136 0.74 7.13 4.34
N LYS A 137 0.38 6.81 5.58
CA LYS A 137 -0.45 5.64 5.90
C LYS A 137 -1.81 5.70 5.20
N ILE A 138 -2.29 4.54 4.73
CA ILE A 138 -3.58 4.43 4.02
C ILE A 138 -4.72 5.05 4.81
N ILE A 139 -4.74 4.87 6.13
CA ILE A 139 -5.79 5.46 6.98
C ILE A 139 -5.83 6.99 6.89
N ARG A 140 -4.66 7.65 6.75
CA ARG A 140 -4.58 9.11 6.60
C ARG A 140 -5.10 9.56 5.24
N ILE A 141 -4.78 8.84 4.18
CA ILE A 141 -5.29 9.12 2.83
C ILE A 141 -6.82 8.99 2.81
N VAL A 142 -7.36 7.92 3.41
CA VAL A 142 -8.81 7.72 3.52
C VAL A 142 -9.47 8.81 4.38
N ALA A 143 -8.82 9.23 5.48
CA ALA A 143 -9.31 10.32 6.32
C ALA A 143 -9.38 11.63 5.54
N LEU A 144 -8.29 11.98 4.86
CA LEU A 144 -8.21 13.19 4.03
C LEU A 144 -9.26 13.20 2.92
N TYR A 145 -9.40 12.09 2.18
CA TYR A 145 -10.41 11.96 1.14
C TYR A 145 -11.83 12.19 1.68
N LYS A 146 -12.16 11.57 2.82
CA LYS A 146 -13.46 11.76 3.46
C LYS A 146 -13.67 13.18 3.96
N TYR A 147 -12.64 13.80 4.51
CA TYR A 147 -12.68 15.17 4.95
C TYR A 147 -12.99 16.13 3.79
N VAL A 148 -12.20 16.04 2.71
CA VAL A 148 -12.42 16.85 1.50
C VAL A 148 -13.85 16.67 0.96
N ARG A 149 -14.33 15.43 0.91
CA ARG A 149 -15.68 15.13 0.44
C ARG A 149 -16.79 15.72 1.33
N VAL A 150 -16.57 15.75 2.64
CA VAL A 150 -17.50 16.39 3.59
C VAL A 150 -17.45 17.91 3.47
N GLU A 151 -16.25 18.48 3.32
CA GLU A 151 -16.06 19.91 3.16
C GLU A 151 -16.72 20.43 1.87
N LEU A 152 -16.55 19.70 0.76
CA LEU A 152 -17.27 20.03 -0.48
C LEU A 152 -18.80 19.98 -0.30
N LYS A 153 -19.33 19.03 0.48
CA LYS A 153 -20.76 18.97 0.79
C LYS A 153 -21.21 20.14 1.67
N ARG A 154 -20.39 20.54 2.65
CA ARG A 154 -20.68 21.71 3.50
C ARG A 154 -20.66 23.00 2.68
N ALA A 155 -19.73 23.14 1.73
CA ALA A 155 -19.69 24.30 0.84
C ALA A 155 -20.93 24.40 -0.07
N LEU A 156 -21.52 23.26 -0.44
CA LEU A 156 -22.77 23.23 -1.23
C LEU A 156 -24.02 23.41 -0.35
N HIS A 157 -23.96 23.06 0.93
CA HIS A 157 -25.09 23.10 1.86
C HIS A 157 -24.63 23.70 3.20
N GLU A 158 -24.57 25.02 3.31
CA GLU A 158 -24.03 25.78 4.45
C GLU A 158 -24.65 25.42 5.82
N LYS A 159 -25.88 24.93 5.84
CA LYS A 159 -26.60 24.57 7.08
C LYS A 159 -26.47 23.09 7.47
N ALA A 160 -25.72 22.29 6.72
CA ALA A 160 -25.63 20.86 6.98
C ALA A 160 -24.49 20.54 7.98
N ILE A 161 -24.84 20.03 9.15
CA ILE A 161 -23.89 19.50 10.15
C ILE A 161 -23.58 18.04 9.77
N ILE A 162 -22.50 17.83 8.99
CA ILE A 162 -22.11 16.50 8.53
C ILE A 162 -20.84 16.08 9.29
N PRO A 163 -20.90 15.08 10.20
CA PRO A 163 -19.71 14.57 10.88
C PRO A 163 -18.88 13.68 9.97
N VAL A 164 -17.55 13.84 9.99
CA VAL A 164 -16.62 12.92 9.30
C VAL A 164 -16.51 11.62 10.09
N ARG A 165 -16.82 10.49 9.47
CA ARG A 165 -16.78 9.17 10.10
C ARG A 165 -15.81 8.22 9.39
N ILE A 166 -14.94 7.54 10.16
CA ILE A 166 -14.16 6.41 9.68
C ILE A 166 -14.58 5.16 10.47
N GLY A 167 -15.32 4.26 9.82
CA GLY A 167 -15.96 3.12 10.48
C GLY A 167 -16.97 3.59 11.54
N LYS A 168 -16.77 3.18 12.79
CA LYS A 168 -17.62 3.56 13.93
C LYS A 168 -17.15 4.82 14.68
N LYS A 169 -15.94 5.34 14.35
CA LYS A 169 -15.38 6.52 15.04
C LYS A 169 -15.73 7.79 14.29
N VAL A 170 -16.20 8.78 15.02
CA VAL A 170 -16.37 10.15 14.55
C VAL A 170 -15.04 10.87 14.75
N LEU A 171 -14.51 11.47 13.69
CA LEU A 171 -13.29 12.29 13.77
C LEU A 171 -13.70 13.73 14.07
N SER A 172 -13.14 14.28 15.13
CA SER A 172 -13.27 15.73 15.39
C SER A 172 -12.41 16.52 14.40
N ASP A 173 -12.88 17.68 13.99
CA ASP A 173 -12.16 18.55 13.05
C ASP A 173 -10.75 18.94 13.57
N GLU A 174 -10.56 18.92 14.88
CA GLU A 174 -9.27 19.20 15.53
C GLU A 174 -8.24 18.08 15.33
N LEU A 175 -8.68 16.82 15.34
CA LEU A 175 -7.80 15.67 15.08
C LEU A 175 -7.33 15.63 13.63
N ILE A 176 -8.16 16.05 12.70
CA ILE A 176 -7.84 16.06 11.26
C ILE A 176 -6.79 17.13 10.95
N ARG A 177 -6.84 18.29 11.62
CA ARG A 177 -5.85 19.37 11.44
C ARG A 177 -4.45 19.02 11.97
N LYS A 178 -4.36 18.07 12.91
CA LYS A 178 -3.09 17.62 13.51
C LYS A 178 -2.49 16.38 12.79
N THR A 179 -3.16 15.86 11.76
CA THR A 179 -2.73 14.69 10.98
C THR A 179 -2.09 15.08 9.66
#